data_7e5f18d38a79c17e446523a2cf02269b
#
_entry.id   7e5f18d38a79c17e446523a2cf02269b
#
_cell.length_a   1.000
_cell.length_b   1.000
_cell.length_c   1.000
_cell.angle_alpha   90.00
_cell.angle_beta   90.00
_cell.angle_gamma   90.00
#
_symmetry.space_group_name_H-M   'P 1'
#
loop_
_entity.id
_entity.type
_entity.pdbx_description
1 polymer ?
#
loop_
_entity_poly.entity_id
_entity_poly.type
_entity_poly.pdbx_seq_one_letter_code
_entity_poly.pdbx_strand_id
1 'polypeptide(L)'
;MEDAIIKTRKLRNLEVSAIGYGCMGLSHGYGPVPERIDSIRLIRQAYDSGCTFFDTAEGYGAGDNEILVGEALKPIRDKIVLATKFRVDKTEQTSTREGLLEEIQSHVDTSLKRLGTDHIDLYYQHLVNKDIPVEDIA
;
A
#
# COMPACT_ATOMS: atom_id res chain seq x y z
N MET A 1 32.82 -4.18 8.03
CA MET A 1 31.73 -4.81 7.21
C MET A 1 31.17 -3.73 6.31
N GLU A 2 31.28 -3.89 5.01
CA GLU A 2 30.57 -2.99 4.10
C GLU A 2 29.07 -3.20 4.37
N ASP A 3 28.36 -2.13 4.73
CA ASP A 3 26.90 -2.15 4.84
C ASP A 3 26.37 -2.60 3.48
N ALA A 4 25.62 -3.70 3.48
CA ALA A 4 25.05 -4.24 2.25
C ALA A 4 24.00 -3.26 1.74
N ILE A 5 24.39 -2.36 0.84
CA ILE A 5 23.51 -1.39 0.22
C ILE A 5 22.51 -2.17 -0.63
N ILE A 6 21.22 -2.05 -0.30
CA ILE A 6 20.15 -2.63 -1.11
C ILE A 6 20.19 -1.96 -2.49
N LYS A 7 20.36 -2.77 -3.54
CA LYS A 7 20.36 -2.27 -4.93
C LYS A 7 18.99 -1.68 -5.27
N THR A 8 18.95 -0.72 -6.19
CA THR A 8 17.70 -0.17 -6.74
C THR A 8 17.28 -0.87 -8.02
N ARG A 9 16.00 -0.80 -8.34
CA ARG A 9 15.36 -1.25 -9.58
C ARG A 9 14.37 -0.21 -10.07
N LYS A 10 14.06 -0.24 -11.36
CA LYS A 10 13.02 0.60 -11.96
C LYS A 10 11.77 -0.22 -12.22
N LEU A 11 10.65 0.29 -11.75
CA LEU A 11 9.29 -0.13 -12.12
C LEU A 11 8.73 0.99 -13.02
N ARG A 12 8.96 0.90 -14.33
CA ARG A 12 8.73 2.01 -15.28
C ARG A 12 9.49 3.27 -14.84
N ASN A 13 8.77 4.28 -14.39
CA ASN A 13 9.31 5.57 -13.91
C ASN A 13 9.58 5.62 -12.40
N LEU A 14 9.16 4.60 -11.63
CA LEU A 14 9.41 4.52 -10.20
C LEU A 14 10.76 3.84 -9.95
N GLU A 15 11.64 4.49 -9.19
CA GLU A 15 12.85 3.87 -8.67
C GLU A 15 12.59 3.33 -7.27
N VAL A 16 12.84 2.04 -7.06
CA VAL A 16 12.54 1.32 -5.82
C VAL A 16 13.75 0.52 -5.36
N SER A 17 13.85 0.24 -4.07
CA SER A 17 14.78 -0.78 -3.57
C SER A 17 14.43 -2.14 -4.17
N ALA A 18 15.46 -2.97 -4.47
CA ALA A 18 15.26 -4.29 -5.09
C ALA A 18 14.45 -5.25 -4.20
N ILE A 19 14.37 -4.95 -2.90
CA ILE A 19 13.54 -5.64 -1.91
C ILE A 19 12.55 -4.63 -1.39
N GLY A 20 11.25 -4.97 -1.44
CA GLY A 20 10.17 -4.20 -0.83
C GLY A 20 9.75 -4.79 0.51
N TYR A 21 9.15 -3.97 1.36
CA TYR A 21 8.63 -4.37 2.67
C TYR A 21 7.11 -4.53 2.60
N GLY A 22 6.62 -5.77 2.75
CA GLY A 22 5.20 -6.08 2.85
C GLY A 22 4.69 -5.88 4.28
N CYS A 23 3.72 -4.99 4.45
CA CYS A 23 3.24 -4.57 5.77
C CYS A 23 2.09 -5.44 6.33
N MET A 24 1.56 -6.41 5.58
CA MET A 24 0.41 -7.22 5.98
C MET A 24 0.59 -7.88 7.34
N GLY A 25 1.76 -8.48 7.59
CA GLY A 25 2.05 -9.21 8.84
C GLY A 25 2.06 -8.34 10.10
N LEU A 26 2.02 -7.03 9.96
CA LEU A 26 1.94 -6.09 11.09
C LEU A 26 0.50 -5.91 11.62
N SER A 27 -0.50 -6.44 10.93
CA SER A 27 -1.91 -6.36 11.34
C SER A 27 -2.60 -7.72 11.38
N HIS A 28 -2.16 -8.69 10.57
CA HIS A 28 -2.74 -10.05 10.57
C HIS A 28 -1.89 -11.00 9.72
N GLY A 29 -2.18 -12.27 9.77
CA GLY A 29 -1.78 -13.28 8.78
C GLY A 29 -0.87 -14.38 9.31
N TYR A 30 0.23 -14.07 9.96
CA TYR A 30 1.27 -15.07 10.26
C TYR A 30 1.65 -15.17 11.73
N GLY A 31 0.66 -15.13 12.62
CA GLY A 31 0.91 -15.24 14.05
C GLY A 31 0.44 -14.04 14.86
N PRO A 32 0.96 -13.87 16.09
CA PRO A 32 0.59 -12.72 16.93
C PRO A 32 0.96 -11.40 16.27
N VAL A 33 0.01 -10.47 16.24
CA VAL A 33 0.25 -9.11 15.74
C VAL A 33 1.21 -8.41 16.71
N PRO A 34 2.30 -7.79 16.20
CA PRO A 34 3.20 -6.99 17.03
C PRO A 34 2.48 -5.79 17.65
N GLU A 35 2.98 -5.32 18.78
CA GLU A 35 2.53 -4.05 19.34
C GLU A 35 2.77 -2.91 18.34
N ARG A 36 1.88 -1.89 18.37
CA ARG A 36 1.92 -0.77 17.42
C ARG A 36 3.29 -0.10 17.36
N ILE A 37 3.90 0.15 18.52
CA ILE A 37 5.20 0.80 18.60
C ILE A 37 6.32 -0.02 17.97
N ASP A 38 6.25 -1.36 18.11
CA ASP A 38 7.22 -2.27 17.51
C ASP A 38 7.04 -2.35 16.00
N SER A 39 5.80 -2.34 15.53
CA SER A 39 5.47 -2.30 14.10
C SER A 39 6.03 -1.03 13.43
N ILE A 40 5.85 0.13 14.06
CA ILE A 40 6.42 1.41 13.59
C ILE A 40 7.95 1.33 13.56
N ARG A 41 8.56 0.77 14.60
CA ARG A 41 10.02 0.57 14.67
C ARG A 41 10.52 -0.32 13.55
N LEU A 42 9.85 -1.45 13.28
CA LEU A 42 10.23 -2.39 12.21
C LEU A 42 10.18 -1.72 10.82
N ILE A 43 9.13 -0.95 10.53
CA ILE A 43 9.02 -0.21 9.26
C ILE A 43 10.18 0.78 9.12
N ARG A 44 10.49 1.53 10.17
CA ARG A 44 11.60 2.51 10.15
C ARG A 44 12.97 1.85 10.05
N GLN A 45 13.19 0.74 10.74
CA GLN A 45 14.42 -0.05 10.61
C GLN A 45 14.59 -0.62 9.19
N ALA A 46 13.51 -1.04 8.53
CA ALA A 46 13.57 -1.46 7.13
C ALA A 46 14.05 -0.31 6.23
N TYR A 47 13.53 0.91 6.44
CA TYR A 47 14.00 2.10 5.72
C TYR A 47 15.47 2.40 6.02
N ASP A 48 15.89 2.39 7.28
CA ASP A 48 17.28 2.65 7.69
C ASP A 48 18.24 1.61 7.11
N SER A 49 17.73 0.40 6.82
CA SER A 49 18.47 -0.67 6.13
C SER A 49 18.46 -0.53 4.60
N GLY A 50 17.90 0.55 4.05
CA GLY A 50 17.90 0.86 2.62
C GLY A 50 16.63 0.43 1.86
N CYS A 51 15.57 -0.06 2.53
CA CYS A 51 14.30 -0.35 1.89
C CYS A 51 13.55 0.97 1.60
N THR A 52 13.21 1.20 0.33
CA THR A 52 12.46 2.40 -0.10
C THR A 52 11.12 2.07 -0.73
N PHE A 53 10.71 0.81 -0.71
CA PHE A 53 9.44 0.35 -1.28
C PHE A 53 8.60 -0.35 -0.22
N PHE A 54 7.44 0.21 0.11
CA PHE A 54 6.53 -0.29 1.13
C PHE A 54 5.16 -0.60 0.53
N ASP A 55 4.60 -1.75 0.90
CA ASP A 55 3.36 -2.27 0.34
C ASP A 55 2.35 -2.58 1.46
N THR A 56 1.16 -2.01 1.33
CA THR A 56 0.00 -2.26 2.20
C THR A 56 -1.26 -2.53 1.37
N ALA A 57 -2.41 -2.58 1.99
CA ALA A 57 -3.72 -2.66 1.33
C ALA A 57 -4.83 -2.16 2.25
N GLU A 58 -5.90 -1.62 1.67
CA GLU A 58 -7.09 -1.16 2.42
C GLU A 58 -7.73 -2.27 3.27
N GLY A 59 -7.67 -3.51 2.78
CA GLY A 59 -8.25 -4.68 3.46
C GLY A 59 -7.42 -5.21 4.63
N TYR A 60 -6.18 -4.77 4.81
CA TYR A 60 -5.35 -5.26 5.90
C TYR A 60 -5.80 -4.64 7.22
N GLY A 61 -6.23 -5.52 8.16
CA GLY A 61 -6.75 -5.07 9.45
C GLY A 61 -7.93 -4.10 9.33
N ALA A 62 -8.76 -4.26 8.30
CA ALA A 62 -9.91 -3.37 8.02
C ALA A 62 -9.52 -1.87 7.93
N GLY A 63 -8.36 -1.57 7.41
CA GLY A 63 -7.81 -0.22 7.24
C GLY A 63 -6.83 0.23 8.33
N ASP A 64 -6.74 -0.49 9.44
CA ASP A 64 -5.81 -0.16 10.53
C ASP A 64 -4.34 -0.25 10.09
N ASN A 65 -4.05 -1.15 9.13
CA ASN A 65 -2.71 -1.28 8.57
C ASN A 65 -2.29 -0.03 7.78
N GLU A 66 -3.17 0.54 6.97
CA GLU A 66 -2.88 1.80 6.26
C GLU A 66 -2.61 2.94 7.25
N ILE A 67 -3.37 3.03 8.34
CA ILE A 67 -3.16 4.05 9.39
C ILE A 67 -1.78 3.86 10.06
N LEU A 68 -1.43 2.63 10.40
CA LEU A 68 -0.14 2.27 10.99
C LEU A 68 1.04 2.61 10.06
N VAL A 69 0.94 2.19 8.81
CA VAL A 69 1.97 2.41 7.77
C VAL A 69 2.13 3.90 7.51
N GLY A 70 1.02 4.63 7.39
CA GLY A 70 1.04 6.07 7.19
C GLY A 70 1.74 6.81 8.33
N GLU A 71 1.46 6.45 9.57
CA GLU A 71 2.16 7.03 10.74
C GLU A 71 3.66 6.72 10.72
N ALA A 72 4.03 5.47 10.45
CA ALA A 72 5.43 5.06 10.41
C ALA A 72 6.23 5.78 9.34
N LEU A 73 5.64 5.96 8.14
CA LEU A 73 6.31 6.53 6.96
C LEU A 73 6.21 8.05 6.85
N LYS A 74 5.35 8.69 7.63
CA LYS A 74 5.12 10.15 7.57
C LYS A 74 6.41 10.99 7.55
N PRO A 75 7.43 10.73 8.40
CA PRO A 75 8.66 11.54 8.40
C PRO A 75 9.53 11.38 7.15
N ILE A 76 9.31 10.34 6.36
CA ILE A 76 10.14 9.95 5.23
C ILE A 76 9.34 9.77 3.93
N ARG A 77 8.08 10.24 3.91
CA ARG A 77 7.13 10.00 2.81
C ARG A 77 7.70 10.36 1.43
N ASP A 78 8.41 11.46 1.32
CA ASP A 78 8.98 11.94 0.04
C ASP A 78 10.24 11.16 -0.41
N LYS A 79 10.72 10.22 0.41
CA LYS A 79 11.93 9.43 0.16
C LYS A 79 11.64 7.97 -0.18
N ILE A 80 10.36 7.60 -0.23
CA ILE A 80 9.93 6.21 -0.42
C ILE A 80 8.85 6.11 -1.49
N VAL A 81 8.68 4.91 -2.01
CA VAL A 81 7.55 4.53 -2.87
C VAL A 81 6.56 3.75 -2.02
N LEU A 82 5.33 4.24 -1.98
CA LEU A 82 4.23 3.65 -1.21
C LEU A 82 3.21 3.04 -2.15
N ALA A 83 2.97 1.75 -1.97
CA ALA A 83 1.94 1.00 -2.67
C ALA A 83 0.80 0.64 -1.71
N THR A 84 -0.43 0.76 -2.19
CA THR A 84 -1.61 0.17 -1.55
C THR A 84 -2.52 -0.44 -2.58
N LYS A 85 -3.59 -1.11 -2.14
CA LYS A 85 -4.46 -1.91 -3.00
C LYS A 85 -5.92 -1.69 -2.62
N PHE A 86 -6.77 -1.66 -3.62
CA PHE A 86 -8.21 -1.63 -3.45
C PHE A 86 -8.87 -2.92 -3.97
N ARG A 87 -10.09 -3.13 -3.53
CA ARG A 87 -10.96 -4.18 -4.05
C ARG A 87 -12.28 -3.56 -4.48
N VAL A 88 -12.76 -3.95 -5.64
CA VAL A 88 -14.07 -3.55 -6.14
C VAL A 88 -14.91 -4.79 -6.43
N ASP A 89 -16.15 -4.77 -5.97
CA ASP A 89 -17.12 -5.84 -6.21
C ASP A 89 -18.13 -5.41 -7.26
N LYS A 90 -18.69 -6.38 -8.00
CA LYS A 90 -19.76 -6.15 -8.96
C LYS A 90 -21.06 -5.89 -8.20
N THR A 91 -21.58 -4.69 -8.36
CA THR A 91 -22.84 -4.23 -7.79
C THR A 91 -23.70 -3.56 -8.88
N GLU A 92 -24.89 -3.13 -8.56
CA GLU A 92 -25.71 -2.30 -9.46
C GLU A 92 -24.95 -1.00 -9.82
N GLN A 93 -24.38 -0.34 -8.82
CA GLN A 93 -23.57 0.87 -9.00
C GLN A 93 -22.37 0.64 -9.92
N THR A 94 -21.54 -0.36 -9.63
CA THR A 94 -20.32 -0.66 -10.40
C THR A 94 -20.59 -1.32 -11.76
N SER A 95 -21.86 -1.50 -12.12
CA SER A 95 -22.28 -1.98 -13.43
C SER A 95 -22.23 -0.91 -14.51
N THR A 96 -22.15 0.36 -14.12
CA THR A 96 -21.93 1.49 -15.02
C THR A 96 -20.49 2.00 -14.88
N ARG A 97 -19.95 2.61 -15.93
CA ARG A 97 -18.60 3.18 -15.90
C ARG A 97 -18.51 4.31 -14.87
N GLU A 98 -19.50 5.19 -14.84
CA GLU A 98 -19.55 6.29 -13.89
C GLU A 98 -19.53 5.78 -12.44
N GLY A 99 -20.40 4.84 -12.11
CA GLY A 99 -20.48 4.26 -10.77
C GLY A 99 -19.22 3.49 -10.37
N LEU A 100 -18.56 2.82 -11.33
CA LEU A 100 -17.26 2.16 -11.09
C LEU A 100 -16.16 3.18 -10.79
N LEU A 101 -16.09 4.28 -11.53
CA LEU A 101 -15.13 5.36 -11.28
C LEU A 101 -15.37 6.03 -9.93
N GLU A 102 -16.62 6.30 -9.55
CA GLU A 102 -16.96 6.86 -8.24
C GLU A 102 -16.54 5.93 -7.10
N GLU A 103 -16.76 4.63 -7.24
CA GLU A 103 -16.36 3.63 -6.26
C GLU A 103 -14.84 3.60 -6.10
N ILE A 104 -14.09 3.50 -7.19
CA ILE A 104 -12.61 3.50 -7.15
C ILE A 104 -12.09 4.81 -6.54
N GLN A 105 -12.67 5.96 -6.90
CA GLN A 105 -12.28 7.25 -6.32
C GLN A 105 -12.52 7.27 -4.80
N SER A 106 -13.64 6.72 -4.34
CA SER A 106 -13.94 6.61 -2.90
C SER A 106 -12.91 5.76 -2.15
N HIS A 107 -12.44 4.66 -2.76
CA HIS A 107 -11.36 3.83 -2.21
C HIS A 107 -10.04 4.61 -2.13
N VAL A 108 -9.67 5.34 -3.20
CA VAL A 108 -8.47 6.19 -3.21
C VAL A 108 -8.51 7.22 -2.09
N ASP A 109 -9.61 7.98 -1.99
CA ASP A 109 -9.77 9.04 -0.99
C ASP A 109 -9.70 8.49 0.44
N THR A 110 -10.26 7.30 0.66
CA THR A 110 -10.22 6.61 1.95
C THR A 110 -8.80 6.17 2.29
N SER A 111 -8.08 5.58 1.34
CA SER A 111 -6.68 5.15 1.52
C SER A 111 -5.76 6.34 1.77
N LEU A 112 -5.89 7.43 1.01
CA LEU A 112 -5.13 8.67 1.23
C LEU A 112 -5.34 9.22 2.64
N LYS A 113 -6.58 9.23 3.12
CA LYS A 113 -6.94 9.69 4.46
C LYS A 113 -6.32 8.81 5.56
N ARG A 114 -6.39 7.47 5.42
CA ARG A 114 -5.80 6.52 6.37
C ARG A 114 -4.29 6.59 6.39
N LEU A 115 -3.67 6.68 5.23
CA LEU A 115 -2.22 6.81 5.07
C LEU A 115 -1.69 8.20 5.48
N GLY A 116 -2.56 9.20 5.60
CA GLY A 116 -2.19 10.57 5.98
C GLY A 116 -1.24 11.23 4.96
N THR A 117 -1.44 10.96 3.70
CA THR A 117 -0.63 11.46 2.57
C THR A 117 -1.53 12.00 1.47
N ASP A 118 -0.98 12.84 0.60
CA ASP A 118 -1.68 13.43 -0.55
C ASP A 118 -1.50 12.64 -1.86
N HIS A 119 -0.66 11.60 -1.85
CA HIS A 119 -0.42 10.76 -3.02
C HIS A 119 -0.10 9.31 -2.66
N ILE A 120 -0.40 8.41 -3.60
CA ILE A 120 -0.02 7.00 -3.63
C ILE A 120 0.82 6.80 -4.88
N ASP A 121 2.00 6.17 -4.75
CA ASP A 121 2.93 6.00 -5.86
C ASP A 121 2.54 4.83 -6.77
N LEU A 122 1.97 3.77 -6.19
CA LEU A 122 1.52 2.58 -6.90
C LEU A 122 0.22 2.06 -6.31
N TYR A 123 -0.81 1.97 -7.14
CA TYR A 123 -2.14 1.56 -6.72
C TYR A 123 -2.58 0.31 -7.47
N TYR A 124 -2.89 -0.76 -6.72
CA TYR A 124 -3.25 -2.06 -7.29
C TYR A 124 -4.73 -2.37 -7.11
N GLN A 125 -5.31 -3.00 -8.12
CA GLN A 125 -6.45 -3.87 -7.87
C GLN A 125 -5.95 -5.11 -7.11
N HIS A 126 -6.46 -5.35 -5.91
CA HIS A 126 -5.96 -6.39 -5.00
C HIS A 126 -6.23 -7.81 -5.52
N LEU A 127 -7.43 -8.00 -6.06
CA LEU A 127 -7.88 -9.24 -6.67
C LEU A 127 -8.63 -8.94 -7.97
N VAL A 128 -8.37 -9.70 -9.01
CA VAL A 128 -9.14 -9.61 -10.24
C VAL A 128 -10.58 -10.04 -9.97
N ASN A 129 -11.53 -9.16 -10.25
CA ASN A 129 -12.95 -9.50 -10.26
C ASN A 129 -13.32 -9.94 -11.68
N LYS A 130 -13.75 -11.20 -11.83
CA LYS A 130 -14.08 -11.78 -13.16
C LYS A 130 -15.33 -11.17 -13.79
N ASP A 131 -16.16 -10.49 -12.98
CA ASP A 131 -17.41 -9.89 -13.44
C ASP A 131 -17.25 -8.43 -13.89
N ILE A 132 -16.03 -7.88 -13.72
CA ILE A 132 -15.68 -6.52 -14.17
C ILE A 132 -14.44 -6.65 -15.08
N PRO A 133 -14.52 -6.25 -16.36
CA PRO A 133 -13.36 -6.24 -17.24
C PRO A 133 -12.22 -5.40 -16.67
N VAL A 134 -11.00 -5.91 -16.73
CA VAL A 134 -9.83 -5.19 -16.18
C VAL A 134 -9.58 -3.87 -16.90
N GLU A 135 -9.96 -3.77 -18.15
CA GLU A 135 -9.87 -2.57 -18.99
C GLU A 135 -10.77 -1.43 -18.48
N ASP A 136 -11.85 -1.78 -17.77
CA ASP A 136 -12.76 -0.78 -17.19
C ASP A 136 -12.23 -0.22 -15.87
N ILE A 137 -11.27 -0.93 -15.24
CA ILE A 137 -10.66 -0.56 -13.96
C ILE A 137 -9.34 0.23 -14.17
N ALA A 138 -8.63 -0.02 -15.27
CA ALA A 138 -7.28 0.50 -15.54
C ALA A 138 -7.23 1.99 -15.92
#